data_e47b86b89c252b4771b153b4a43c4c05
#
_entry.id   e47b86b89c252b4771b153b4a43c4c05
#
_cell.length_a   1.000
_cell.length_b   1.000
_cell.length_c   1.000
_cell.angle_alpha   90.00
_cell.angle_beta   90.00
_cell.angle_gamma   90.00
#
_symmetry.space_group_name_H-M   'P 1'
#
loop_
_entity.id
_entity.type
_entity.pdbx_description
1 polymer ?
#
loop_
_entity_poly.entity_id
_entity_poly.type
_entity_poly.pdbx_seq_one_letter_code
_entity_poly.pdbx_strand_id
1 'polypeptide(L)'
;MVTRTDYLIIGAGPAGLQLGYFLERAGRDYLILEAGPTAGTFFRTFPRHRQLMSINKSHTGSTDPELNLRADWNSLLSDRERLLFPRYTERYFPDADVMVRYLSDFAEALGLNIH
;
A
#
# COMPACT_ATOMS: atom_id res chain seq x y z
N MET A 1 -17.57 -24.33 8.53
CA MET A 1 -16.65 -23.80 9.57
C MET A 1 -16.86 -22.30 9.70
N VAL A 2 -16.90 -21.79 10.91
CA VAL A 2 -17.02 -20.35 11.18
C VAL A 2 -15.65 -19.83 11.62
N THR A 3 -15.17 -18.79 10.93
CA THR A 3 -13.96 -18.09 11.34
C THR A 3 -14.37 -16.83 12.13
N ARG A 4 -13.73 -16.62 13.25
CA ARG A 4 -13.97 -15.43 14.10
C ARG A 4 -12.71 -14.58 14.15
N THR A 5 -12.91 -13.28 14.13
CA THR A 5 -11.83 -12.30 14.27
C THR A 5 -12.39 -11.06 14.96
N ASP A 6 -11.53 -10.30 15.62
CA ASP A 6 -11.95 -9.07 16.28
C ASP A 6 -12.20 -7.94 15.28
N TYR A 7 -11.41 -7.92 14.18
CA TYR A 7 -11.50 -6.90 13.14
C TYR A 7 -11.56 -7.57 11.78
N LEU A 8 -12.56 -7.22 11.01
CA LEU A 8 -12.70 -7.68 9.62
C LEU A 8 -12.56 -6.49 8.68
N ILE A 9 -11.58 -6.54 7.80
CA ILE A 9 -11.32 -5.52 6.80
C ILE A 9 -11.76 -6.06 5.44
N ILE A 10 -12.61 -5.33 4.75
CA ILE A 10 -13.07 -5.70 3.42
C ILE A 10 -12.28 -4.91 2.38
N GLY A 11 -11.42 -5.61 1.65
CA GLY A 11 -10.59 -5.05 0.60
C GLY A 11 -9.14 -4.83 1.02
N ALA A 12 -8.22 -5.29 0.19
CA ALA A 12 -6.77 -5.13 0.36
C ALA A 12 -6.22 -4.02 -0.56
N GLY A 13 -6.94 -2.92 -0.64
CA GLY A 13 -6.44 -1.70 -1.27
C GLY A 13 -5.58 -0.89 -0.29
N PRO A 14 -5.16 0.33 -0.66
CA PRO A 14 -4.29 1.14 0.19
C PRO A 14 -4.82 1.32 1.61
N ALA A 15 -6.09 1.66 1.76
CA ALA A 15 -6.68 1.89 3.08
C ALA A 15 -6.71 0.62 3.94
N GLY A 16 -7.13 -0.51 3.34
CA GLY A 16 -7.19 -1.80 4.04
C GLY A 16 -5.81 -2.28 4.47
N LEU A 17 -4.82 -2.14 3.61
CA LEU A 17 -3.44 -2.49 3.93
C LEU A 17 -2.87 -1.59 5.03
N GLN A 18 -3.14 -0.30 4.98
CA GLN A 18 -2.68 0.64 6.00
C GLN A 18 -3.26 0.30 7.37
N LEU A 19 -4.56 0.04 7.44
CA LEU A 19 -5.20 -0.38 8.69
C LEU A 19 -4.64 -1.73 9.16
N GLY A 20 -4.46 -2.68 8.24
CA GLY A 20 -3.86 -3.98 8.55
C GLY A 20 -2.49 -3.86 9.17
N TYR A 21 -1.65 -2.97 8.65
CA TYR A 21 -0.34 -2.69 9.22
C TYR A 21 -0.44 -2.25 10.69
N PHE A 22 -1.31 -1.29 11.00
CA PHE A 22 -1.45 -0.81 12.37
C PHE A 22 -2.05 -1.85 13.30
N LEU A 23 -2.99 -2.67 12.83
CA LEU A 23 -3.55 -3.76 13.63
C LEU A 23 -2.50 -4.84 13.89
N GLU A 24 -1.68 -5.17 12.89
CA GLU A 24 -0.57 -6.12 13.02
C GLU A 24 0.43 -5.63 14.08
N ARG A 25 0.83 -4.37 14.02
CA ARG A 25 1.75 -3.79 14.99
C ARG A 25 1.18 -3.76 16.41
N ALA A 26 -0.13 -3.54 16.53
CA ALA A 26 -0.81 -3.51 17.83
C ALA A 26 -1.08 -4.92 18.39
N GLY A 27 -0.72 -5.97 17.66
CA GLY A 27 -0.99 -7.35 18.06
C GLY A 27 -2.47 -7.69 18.09
N ARG A 28 -3.28 -7.07 17.23
CA ARG A 28 -4.72 -7.31 17.18
C ARG A 28 -5.05 -8.47 16.26
N ASP A 29 -6.12 -9.16 16.60
CA ASP A 29 -6.66 -10.23 15.76
C ASP A 29 -7.52 -9.61 14.66
N TYR A 30 -7.05 -9.73 13.42
CA TYR A 30 -7.72 -9.13 12.26
C TYR A 30 -7.61 -10.05 11.05
N LEU A 31 -8.50 -9.82 10.09
CA LEU A 31 -8.50 -10.50 8.81
C LEU A 31 -8.87 -9.51 7.72
N ILE A 32 -8.10 -9.52 6.63
CA ILE A 32 -8.40 -8.76 5.43
C ILE A 32 -8.97 -9.73 4.38
N LEU A 33 -10.14 -9.43 3.84
CA LEU A 33 -10.72 -10.19 2.72
C LEU A 33 -10.55 -9.41 1.42
N GLU A 34 -9.95 -10.06 0.42
CA GLU A 34 -9.76 -9.47 -0.89
C GLU A 34 -10.42 -10.37 -1.95
N ALA A 35 -11.34 -9.79 -2.74
CA ALA A 35 -12.05 -10.51 -3.79
C ALA A 35 -11.19 -10.76 -5.03
N GLY A 36 -10.19 -9.93 -5.27
CA GLY A 36 -9.30 -10.06 -6.42
C GLY A 36 -8.11 -10.96 -6.15
N PRO A 37 -7.26 -11.20 -7.17
CA PRO A 37 -6.16 -12.15 -7.07
C PRO A 37 -4.99 -11.66 -6.21
N THR A 38 -4.87 -10.35 -6.00
CA THR A 38 -3.76 -9.77 -5.21
C THR A 38 -4.23 -8.56 -4.42
N ALA A 39 -3.42 -8.16 -3.43
CA ALA A 39 -3.54 -6.83 -2.85
C ALA A 39 -3.45 -5.79 -3.98
N GLY A 40 -4.18 -4.68 -3.85
CA GLY A 40 -4.16 -3.62 -4.85
C GLY A 40 -4.86 -3.97 -6.16
N THR A 41 -5.77 -4.93 -6.16
CA THR A 41 -6.49 -5.39 -7.37
C THR A 41 -7.13 -4.24 -8.16
N PHE A 42 -7.61 -3.20 -7.49
CA PHE A 42 -8.16 -2.02 -8.16
C PHE A 42 -7.19 -1.47 -9.22
N PHE A 43 -5.91 -1.39 -8.89
CA PHE A 43 -4.89 -0.83 -9.77
C PHE A 43 -4.46 -1.78 -10.89
N ARG A 44 -4.94 -3.00 -10.91
CA ARG A 44 -4.74 -3.91 -12.05
C ARG A 44 -5.58 -3.51 -13.25
N THR A 45 -6.67 -2.78 -13.02
CA THR A 45 -7.59 -2.32 -14.06
C THR A 45 -7.64 -0.80 -14.16
N PHE A 46 -7.59 -0.10 -13.04
CA PHE A 46 -7.76 1.35 -12.99
C PHE A 46 -6.49 2.07 -12.54
N PRO A 47 -6.24 3.29 -13.03
CA PRO A 47 -7.00 3.94 -14.11
C PRO A 47 -6.91 3.14 -15.40
N ARG A 48 -7.90 3.29 -16.28
CA ARG A 48 -7.93 2.51 -17.53
C ARG A 48 -6.78 2.86 -18.48
N HIS A 49 -6.30 4.10 -18.45
CA HIS A 49 -5.11 4.50 -19.22
C HIS A 49 -3.79 4.04 -18.56
N ARG A 50 -3.88 3.34 -17.45
CA ARG A 50 -2.77 2.69 -16.74
C ARG A 50 -1.70 3.63 -16.20
N GLN A 51 -2.06 4.88 -15.94
CA GLN A 51 -1.14 5.86 -15.37
C GLN A 51 -1.79 6.54 -14.16
N LEU A 52 -1.05 6.62 -13.05
CA LEU A 52 -1.56 7.26 -11.83
C LEU A 52 -1.66 8.76 -12.02
N MET A 53 -2.72 9.34 -11.45
CA MET A 53 -2.91 10.79 -11.43
C MET A 53 -2.23 11.43 -10.22
N SER A 54 -1.90 10.63 -9.20
CA SER A 54 -1.17 11.10 -8.03
C SER A 54 0.30 11.31 -8.38
N ILE A 55 0.77 12.53 -8.22
CA ILE A 55 2.14 12.92 -8.57
C ILE A 55 3.12 12.18 -7.66
N ASN A 56 4.14 11.58 -8.29
CA ASN A 56 5.23 10.94 -7.57
C ASN A 56 6.34 11.97 -7.30
N LYS A 57 6.37 12.48 -6.08
CA LYS A 57 7.31 13.51 -5.66
C LYS A 57 8.60 12.87 -5.14
N SER A 58 9.40 12.32 -6.06
CA SER A 58 10.64 11.63 -5.72
C SER A 58 11.81 12.58 -5.40
N HIS A 59 11.71 13.84 -5.80
CA HIS A 59 12.76 14.84 -5.58
C HIS A 59 12.15 16.12 -4.96
N THR A 60 12.24 16.23 -3.64
CA THR A 60 11.69 17.37 -2.90
C THR A 60 12.75 18.45 -2.60
N GLY A 61 14.02 18.14 -2.87
CA GLY A 61 15.13 19.01 -2.48
C GLY A 61 15.52 18.89 -1.01
N SER A 62 14.86 18.01 -0.25
CA SER A 62 15.14 17.77 1.17
C SER A 62 15.65 16.36 1.39
N THR A 63 16.52 16.18 2.38
CA THR A 63 16.94 14.87 2.88
C THR A 63 16.21 14.47 4.15
N ASP A 64 15.30 15.29 4.65
CA ASP A 64 14.51 15.00 5.84
C ASP A 64 13.42 13.97 5.50
N PRO A 65 13.50 12.73 6.07
CA PRO A 65 12.51 11.68 5.75
C PRO A 65 11.09 12.04 6.13
N GLU A 66 10.90 12.77 7.24
CA GLU A 66 9.57 13.15 7.68
C GLU A 66 8.93 14.15 6.72
N LEU A 67 9.71 15.15 6.27
CA LEU A 67 9.22 16.10 5.29
C LEU A 67 8.88 15.41 3.96
N ASN A 68 9.75 14.52 3.50
CA ASN A 68 9.54 13.78 2.27
C ASN A 68 8.29 12.90 2.35
N LEU A 69 8.05 12.27 3.49
CA LEU A 69 6.86 11.44 3.69
C LEU A 69 5.57 12.28 3.66
N ARG A 70 5.59 13.49 4.19
CA ARG A 70 4.44 14.40 4.12
C ARG A 70 4.11 14.84 2.69
N ALA A 71 5.12 14.92 1.84
CA ALA A 71 4.95 15.26 0.44
C ALA A 71 4.60 14.05 -0.43
N ASP A 72 4.72 12.85 0.09
CA ASP A 72 4.52 11.59 -0.64
C ASP A 72 3.05 11.19 -0.62
N TRP A 73 2.42 11.26 -1.80
CA TRP A 73 1.00 10.95 -1.95
C TRP A 73 0.73 9.48 -2.26
N ASN A 74 1.75 8.69 -2.50
CA ASN A 74 1.60 7.31 -2.97
C ASN A 74 2.03 6.26 -1.97
N SER A 75 2.87 6.61 -1.01
CA SER A 75 3.36 5.66 -0.02
C SER A 75 2.38 5.42 1.11
N LEU A 76 2.35 4.19 1.59
CA LEU A 76 1.75 3.84 2.86
C LEU A 76 2.76 4.04 3.99
N LEU A 77 2.24 4.22 5.19
CA LEU A 77 3.07 4.38 6.39
C LEU A 77 3.54 3.02 6.89
N SER A 78 4.83 2.92 7.21
CA SER A 78 5.37 1.75 7.89
C SER A 78 6.70 2.11 8.55
N ASP A 79 7.24 1.17 9.34
CA ASP A 79 8.58 1.28 9.92
C ASP A 79 9.68 0.79 8.96
N ARG A 80 9.34 0.48 7.71
CA ARG A 80 10.27 -0.02 6.68
C ARG A 80 10.55 1.06 5.64
N GLU A 81 11.73 1.67 5.69
CA GLU A 81 12.13 2.72 4.75
C GLU A 81 12.11 2.27 3.28
N ARG A 82 12.39 0.98 3.04
CA ARG A 82 12.37 0.43 1.68
C ARG A 82 10.97 0.36 1.08
N LEU A 83 9.93 0.41 1.92
CA LEU A 83 8.53 0.35 1.50
C LEU A 83 7.97 1.76 1.27
N LEU A 84 8.68 2.55 0.50
CA LEU A 84 8.26 3.86 0.04
C LEU A 84 8.12 3.85 -1.48
N PHE A 85 7.03 4.39 -1.97
CA PHE A 85 6.69 4.34 -3.39
C PHE A 85 7.76 4.96 -4.31
N PRO A 86 8.41 6.11 -3.95
CA PRO A 86 9.45 6.69 -4.81
C PRO A 86 10.66 5.79 -5.06
N ARG A 87 10.85 4.76 -4.23
CA ARG A 87 11.92 3.77 -4.45
C ARG A 87 11.60 2.80 -5.58
N TYR A 88 10.33 2.75 -6.02
CA TYR A 88 9.88 1.86 -7.09
C TYR A 88 9.98 2.49 -8.46
N THR A 89 9.83 3.81 -8.53
CA THR A 89 9.87 4.55 -9.79
C THR A 89 10.14 6.03 -9.52
N GLU A 90 10.81 6.68 -10.46
CA GLU A 90 11.05 8.12 -10.42
C GLU A 90 10.12 8.89 -11.37
N ARG A 91 9.25 8.19 -12.10
CA ARG A 91 8.34 8.84 -13.03
C ARG A 91 7.37 9.76 -12.30
N TYR A 92 7.17 10.93 -12.86
CA TYR A 92 6.30 11.96 -12.28
C TYR A 92 4.83 11.48 -12.25
N PHE A 93 4.35 10.88 -13.33
CA PHE A 93 3.08 10.17 -13.39
C PHE A 93 3.37 8.68 -13.55
N PRO A 94 3.40 7.92 -12.45
CA PRO A 94 3.85 6.53 -12.51
C PRO A 94 2.80 5.60 -13.12
N ASP A 95 3.25 4.45 -13.62
CA ASP A 95 2.37 3.42 -14.12
C ASP A 95 1.59 2.77 -12.98
N ALA A 96 0.32 2.45 -13.22
CA ALA A 96 -0.54 1.79 -12.24
C ALA A 96 0.00 0.41 -11.83
N ASP A 97 0.69 -0.29 -12.73
CA ASP A 97 1.29 -1.59 -12.44
C ASP A 97 2.38 -1.50 -11.37
N VAL A 98 3.08 -0.37 -11.29
CA VAL A 98 4.04 -0.13 -10.20
C VAL A 98 3.33 -0.07 -8.86
N MET A 99 2.14 0.56 -8.80
CA MET A 99 1.34 0.59 -7.58
C MET A 99 0.87 -0.82 -7.18
N VAL A 100 0.46 -1.65 -8.13
CA VAL A 100 0.10 -3.05 -7.85
C VAL A 100 1.26 -3.77 -7.17
N ARG A 101 2.45 -3.66 -7.75
CA ARG A 101 3.66 -4.29 -7.20
C ARG A 101 3.99 -3.74 -5.82
N TYR A 102 3.91 -2.42 -5.65
CA TYR A 102 4.17 -1.77 -4.37
C TYR A 102 3.23 -2.29 -3.27
N LEU A 103 1.93 -2.34 -3.55
CA LEU A 103 0.94 -2.78 -2.56
C LEU A 103 1.10 -4.28 -2.24
N SER A 104 1.41 -5.11 -3.24
CA SER A 104 1.70 -6.52 -3.02
C SER A 104 2.93 -6.72 -2.15
N ASP A 105 4.01 -5.99 -2.43
CA ASP A 105 5.24 -6.04 -1.64
C ASP A 105 5.02 -5.55 -0.21
N PHE A 106 4.22 -4.51 -0.03
CA PHE A 106 3.86 -4.01 1.28
C PHE A 106 3.15 -5.09 2.11
N ALA A 107 2.15 -5.72 1.53
CA ALA A 107 1.39 -6.77 2.20
C ALA A 107 2.28 -7.97 2.56
N GLU A 108 3.13 -8.40 1.64
CA GLU A 108 4.01 -9.56 1.82
C GLU A 108 5.12 -9.27 2.84
N ALA A 109 5.81 -8.14 2.69
CA ALA A 109 6.93 -7.78 3.56
C ALA A 109 6.50 -7.61 5.02
N LEU A 110 5.28 -7.15 5.27
CA LEU A 110 4.74 -6.92 6.60
C LEU A 110 3.93 -8.11 7.13
N GLY A 111 3.79 -9.18 6.34
CA GLY A 111 3.11 -10.41 6.75
C GLY A 111 1.64 -10.19 7.08
N LEU A 112 0.94 -9.33 6.34
CA LEU A 112 -0.45 -9.01 6.62
C LEU A 112 -1.36 -10.20 6.36
N ASN A 113 -2.36 -10.38 7.23
CA ASN A 113 -3.29 -11.51 7.17
C ASN A 113 -4.39 -11.23 6.15
N ILE A 114 -4.19 -11.70 4.92
CA ILE A 114 -5.10 -11.49 3.79
C ILE A 114 -5.61 -12.84 3.28
N HIS A 115 -6.90 -12.89 3.02
CA HIS A 115 -7.57 -14.05 2.41
C HIS A 115 -8.41 -13.69 1.20
#